data_714f5686491204f78afa9afb97ff438a
#
_entry.id   714f5686491204f78afa9afb97ff438a
#
_cell.length_a   1.000
_cell.length_b   1.000
_cell.length_c   1.000
_cell.angle_alpha   90.00
_cell.angle_beta   90.00
_cell.angle_gamma   90.00
#
_symmetry.space_group_name_H-M   'P 1'
#
loop_
_entity.id
_entity.type
_entity.pdbx_description
1 polymer ?
#
loop_
_entity_poly.entity_id
_entity_poly.type
_entity_poly.pdbx_seq_one_letter_code
_entity_poly.pdbx_strand_id
1 'polypeptide(L)'
;MNAVSPKMPFLLGCNGRGVQRSSLQQPISLNELPIHEQFRLVKESGVFDYFDRIPLRSNFDDYVRAIEEFSLPVHSASWFYRLGADEGLLIDNLKICKEIGAACHNIMTFTHHQDGHVLTDGEIVDHYLQVYDLGMALGVEPSFELHVNMWTEEFLRVATIAGMVKERGIPFNFTLDYSHVNFKINQPAELALSGVQELVEQGRLILDPFEPGSLCEQWLNMNIVKWTQLRTVAPNQPANLWHRNEDGSFARGIQYPIIKPQTGEWHSPWNAYLLEPSKEAIRKVLRYHITHPESPLKYITTEMINLPDYGLGAKYDLFEQNVAAARFIRAAWDETVALHKAGLLVGSGI
;
A
#
# COMPACT_ATOMS: atom_id res chain seq x y z
N MET A 1 24.77 4.84 -26.70
CA MET A 1 25.14 4.08 -25.50
C MET A 1 23.96 4.13 -24.58
N ASN A 2 23.19 3.05 -24.46
CA ASN A 2 22.12 2.97 -23.48
C ASN A 2 22.77 2.91 -22.10
N ALA A 3 22.76 4.02 -21.37
CA ALA A 3 23.15 4.01 -19.98
C ALA A 3 22.18 3.07 -19.25
N VAL A 4 22.69 1.96 -18.75
CA VAL A 4 21.93 1.06 -17.89
C VAL A 4 21.56 1.89 -16.67
N SER A 5 20.26 2.14 -16.47
CA SER A 5 19.76 2.78 -15.26
C SER A 5 20.31 2.05 -14.04
N PRO A 6 20.81 2.75 -13.02
CA PRO A 6 21.27 2.09 -11.81
C PRO A 6 20.14 1.23 -11.25
N LYS A 7 20.47 0.01 -10.84
CA LYS A 7 19.51 -0.90 -10.22
C LYS A 7 18.82 -0.17 -9.05
N MET A 8 17.49 -0.21 -9.01
CA MET A 8 16.75 0.36 -7.89
C MET A 8 17.18 -0.29 -6.57
N PRO A 9 17.39 0.48 -5.51
CA PRO A 9 17.80 -0.07 -4.21
C PRO A 9 16.64 -0.74 -3.44
N PHE A 10 15.43 -0.70 -3.99
CA PHE A 10 14.22 -1.35 -3.48
C PHE A 10 13.65 -2.30 -4.54
N LEU A 11 12.78 -3.22 -4.09
CA LEU A 11 12.08 -4.16 -4.98
C LEU A 11 10.68 -3.63 -5.29
N LEU A 12 10.23 -3.85 -6.53
CA LEU A 12 8.92 -3.45 -7.02
C LEU A 12 8.01 -4.67 -7.21
N GLY A 13 6.90 -4.71 -6.48
CA GLY A 13 5.94 -5.81 -6.47
C GLY A 13 4.60 -5.49 -7.08
N CYS A 14 3.84 -6.55 -7.37
CA CYS A 14 2.44 -6.49 -7.79
C CYS A 14 1.56 -7.23 -6.79
N ASN A 15 0.51 -6.57 -6.25
CA ASN A 15 -0.48 -7.24 -5.43
C ASN A 15 -1.30 -8.23 -6.27
N GLY A 16 -1.36 -9.49 -5.85
CA GLY A 16 -2.04 -10.56 -6.58
C GLY A 16 -3.53 -10.30 -6.83
N ARG A 17 -4.24 -9.59 -5.93
CA ARG A 17 -5.63 -9.17 -6.16
C ARG A 17 -5.80 -8.22 -7.34
N GLY A 18 -4.74 -7.59 -7.78
CA GLY A 18 -4.71 -6.69 -8.93
C GLY A 18 -4.40 -7.39 -10.25
N VAL A 19 -4.10 -8.68 -10.23
CA VAL A 19 -3.77 -9.44 -11.44
C VAL A 19 -5.05 -10.00 -12.06
N GLN A 20 -5.81 -9.12 -12.67
CA GLN A 20 -7.07 -9.46 -13.35
C GLN A 20 -7.18 -8.67 -14.66
N ARG A 21 -7.41 -9.40 -15.75
CA ARG A 21 -7.76 -8.81 -17.05
C ARG A 21 -9.27 -8.50 -17.03
N SER A 22 -9.60 -7.25 -17.21
CA SER A 22 -10.97 -6.77 -17.19
C SER A 22 -11.29 -5.90 -18.41
N SER A 23 -12.56 -5.77 -18.74
CA SER A 23 -13.03 -5.04 -19.92
C SER A 23 -14.51 -4.65 -19.78
N LEU A 24 -15.06 -3.97 -20.79
CA LEU A 24 -16.49 -3.65 -20.86
C LEU A 24 -17.40 -4.88 -20.73
N GLN A 25 -16.97 -6.03 -21.25
CA GLN A 25 -17.72 -7.29 -21.22
C GLN A 25 -17.44 -8.13 -19.97
N GLN A 26 -16.29 -7.93 -19.37
CA GLN A 26 -15.83 -8.65 -18.18
C GLN A 26 -15.36 -7.64 -17.12
N PRO A 27 -16.29 -7.04 -16.36
CA PRO A 27 -15.93 -6.11 -15.29
C PRO A 27 -15.03 -6.76 -14.23
N ILE A 28 -14.31 -5.93 -13.50
CA ILE A 28 -13.54 -6.35 -12.31
C ILE A 28 -14.48 -7.10 -11.36
N SER A 29 -14.08 -8.30 -10.96
CA SER A 29 -14.85 -9.18 -10.09
C SER A 29 -14.00 -9.69 -8.92
N LEU A 30 -14.66 -10.30 -7.92
CA LEU A 30 -13.96 -10.94 -6.80
C LEU A 30 -13.27 -12.25 -7.20
N ASN A 31 -13.58 -12.78 -8.38
CA ASN A 31 -12.97 -14.01 -8.88
C ASN A 31 -11.54 -13.72 -9.33
N GLU A 32 -10.59 -14.38 -8.70
CA GLU A 32 -9.19 -14.27 -9.06
C GLU A 32 -8.82 -15.28 -10.16
N LEU A 33 -7.85 -14.93 -10.99
CA LEU A 33 -7.29 -15.87 -11.98
C LEU A 33 -6.59 -17.02 -11.25
N PRO A 34 -6.42 -18.19 -11.90
CA PRO A 34 -5.55 -19.26 -11.38
C PRO A 34 -4.15 -18.72 -11.07
N ILE A 35 -3.52 -19.22 -10.00
CA ILE A 35 -2.20 -18.74 -9.52
C ILE A 35 -1.15 -18.76 -10.63
N HIS A 36 -1.06 -19.85 -11.38
CA HIS A 36 -0.15 -19.97 -12.53
C HIS A 36 -0.33 -18.81 -13.53
N GLU A 37 -1.57 -18.47 -13.87
CA GLU A 37 -1.87 -17.39 -14.81
C GLU A 37 -1.53 -16.02 -14.24
N GLN A 38 -1.77 -15.79 -12.95
CA GLN A 38 -1.37 -14.57 -12.27
C GLN A 38 0.17 -14.38 -12.35
N PHE A 39 0.94 -15.41 -11.99
CA PHE A 39 2.40 -15.36 -12.04
C PHE A 39 2.92 -15.17 -13.46
N ARG A 40 2.32 -15.85 -14.44
CA ARG A 40 2.66 -15.68 -15.86
C ARG A 40 2.51 -14.23 -16.30
N LEU A 41 1.35 -13.61 -16.05
CA LEU A 41 1.07 -12.22 -16.42
C LEU A 41 2.05 -11.25 -15.76
N VAL A 42 2.30 -11.40 -14.46
CA VAL A 42 3.22 -10.54 -13.74
C VAL A 42 4.64 -10.67 -14.30
N LYS A 43 5.12 -11.90 -14.55
CA LYS A 43 6.43 -12.15 -15.13
C LYS A 43 6.57 -11.57 -16.53
N GLU A 44 5.61 -11.83 -17.40
CA GLU A 44 5.63 -11.37 -18.80
C GLU A 44 5.54 -9.84 -18.92
N SER A 45 4.98 -9.14 -17.96
CA SER A 45 4.94 -7.67 -17.93
C SER A 45 6.34 -7.04 -17.88
N GLY A 46 7.32 -7.75 -17.32
CA GLY A 46 8.71 -7.35 -17.22
C GLY A 46 8.99 -6.13 -16.34
N VAL A 47 7.99 -5.68 -15.55
CA VAL A 47 8.12 -4.47 -14.73
C VAL A 47 8.19 -4.74 -13.23
N PHE A 48 7.91 -5.96 -12.79
CA PHE A 48 7.89 -6.36 -11.39
C PHE A 48 9.04 -7.27 -11.02
N ASP A 49 9.54 -7.12 -9.80
CA ASP A 49 10.62 -7.93 -9.23
C ASP A 49 10.06 -9.08 -8.37
N TYR A 50 8.82 -8.94 -7.85
CA TYR A 50 8.19 -9.93 -6.99
C TYR A 50 6.65 -9.89 -7.05
N PHE A 51 6.04 -10.96 -6.56
CA PHE A 51 4.60 -11.10 -6.37
C PHE A 51 4.25 -10.86 -4.90
N ASP A 52 3.23 -10.04 -4.64
CA ASP A 52 2.77 -9.70 -3.30
C ASP A 52 1.43 -10.39 -3.01
N ARG A 53 1.47 -11.47 -2.27
CA ARG A 53 0.27 -12.20 -1.82
C ARG A 53 0.63 -13.29 -0.83
N ILE A 54 -0.16 -13.43 0.23
CA ILE A 54 -0.06 -14.62 1.08
C ILE A 54 -0.84 -15.78 0.47
N PRO A 55 -0.24 -16.97 0.28
CA PRO A 55 -0.98 -18.17 -0.09
C PRO A 55 -1.85 -18.67 1.07
N LEU A 56 -2.96 -19.31 0.75
CA LEU A 56 -3.68 -20.16 1.68
C LEU A 56 -3.01 -21.55 1.74
N ARG A 57 -3.16 -22.28 2.84
CA ARG A 57 -2.65 -23.66 2.91
C ARG A 57 -3.20 -24.56 1.79
N SER A 58 -4.44 -24.31 1.37
CA SER A 58 -5.10 -25.09 0.29
C SER A 58 -4.52 -24.88 -1.10
N ASN A 59 -3.81 -23.76 -1.36
CA ASN A 59 -3.20 -23.45 -2.65
C ASN A 59 -1.69 -23.20 -2.57
N PHE A 60 -1.07 -23.55 -1.45
CA PHE A 60 0.36 -23.33 -1.20
C PHE A 60 1.25 -23.96 -2.27
N ASP A 61 0.99 -25.21 -2.64
CA ASP A 61 1.75 -25.93 -3.66
C ASP A 61 1.62 -25.30 -5.05
N ASP A 62 0.49 -24.63 -5.35
CA ASP A 62 0.33 -23.90 -6.61
C ASP A 62 1.27 -22.68 -6.66
N TYR A 63 1.45 -22.00 -5.52
CA TYR A 63 2.42 -20.90 -5.41
C TYR A 63 3.86 -21.39 -5.57
N VAL A 64 4.23 -22.51 -4.88
CA VAL A 64 5.58 -23.08 -4.99
C VAL A 64 5.90 -23.40 -6.45
N ARG A 65 4.98 -24.10 -7.14
CA ARG A 65 5.17 -24.42 -8.58
C ARG A 65 5.31 -23.19 -9.44
N ALA A 66 4.47 -22.17 -9.21
CA ALA A 66 4.53 -20.93 -10.00
C ALA A 66 5.82 -20.13 -9.75
N ILE A 67 6.29 -20.07 -8.50
CA ILE A 67 7.58 -19.43 -8.16
C ILE A 67 8.72 -20.10 -8.91
N GLU A 68 8.77 -21.43 -8.89
CA GLU A 68 9.83 -22.22 -9.57
C GLU A 68 9.78 -22.02 -11.08
N GLU A 69 8.59 -22.15 -11.69
CA GLU A 69 8.42 -22.06 -13.14
C GLU A 69 8.75 -20.67 -13.69
N PHE A 70 8.23 -19.62 -13.07
CA PHE A 70 8.41 -18.25 -13.56
C PHE A 70 9.64 -17.54 -12.98
N SER A 71 10.34 -18.13 -12.01
CA SER A 71 11.41 -17.47 -11.27
C SER A 71 10.98 -16.08 -10.78
N LEU A 72 9.78 -15.99 -10.21
CA LEU A 72 9.19 -14.79 -9.65
C LEU A 72 8.88 -15.04 -8.17
N PRO A 73 9.67 -14.50 -7.23
CA PRO A 73 9.47 -14.77 -5.82
C PRO A 73 8.24 -14.07 -5.25
N VAL A 74 7.69 -14.63 -4.16
CA VAL A 74 6.83 -13.90 -3.23
C VAL A 74 7.73 -13.26 -2.17
N HIS A 75 7.79 -11.94 -2.08
CA HIS A 75 8.63 -11.24 -1.09
C HIS A 75 7.84 -10.63 0.04
N SER A 76 6.57 -10.34 -0.19
CA SER A 76 5.69 -9.73 0.80
C SER A 76 4.31 -10.36 0.77
N ALA A 77 3.59 -10.20 1.88
CA ALA A 77 2.24 -10.70 2.06
C ALA A 77 1.50 -9.78 3.05
N SER A 78 0.19 -9.69 2.92
CA SER A 78 -0.64 -8.83 3.75
C SER A 78 -1.85 -9.57 4.30
N TRP A 79 -2.27 -9.24 5.54
CA TRP A 79 -3.51 -9.75 6.12
C TRP A 79 -4.06 -8.87 7.23
N PHE A 80 -5.37 -9.03 7.50
CA PHE A 80 -6.12 -8.33 8.53
C PHE A 80 -6.17 -9.13 9.82
N TYR A 81 -6.04 -8.47 10.98
CA TYR A 81 -6.04 -9.11 12.29
C TYR A 81 -6.85 -8.33 13.32
N ARG A 82 -7.62 -9.05 14.12
CA ARG A 82 -8.31 -8.53 15.28
C ARG A 82 -7.67 -9.08 16.54
N LEU A 83 -7.18 -8.21 17.42
CA LEU A 83 -6.62 -8.61 18.70
C LEU A 83 -7.67 -9.35 19.53
N GLY A 84 -7.22 -10.40 20.20
CA GLY A 84 -8.06 -11.29 20.99
C GLY A 84 -8.71 -12.43 20.18
N ALA A 85 -8.65 -12.38 18.82
CA ALA A 85 -9.27 -13.39 17.96
C ALA A 85 -8.30 -14.06 16.99
N ASP A 86 -7.34 -13.29 16.44
CA ASP A 86 -6.59 -13.71 15.26
C ASP A 86 -5.10 -13.99 15.52
N GLU A 87 -4.66 -14.09 16.80
CA GLU A 87 -3.26 -14.38 17.16
C GLU A 87 -2.75 -15.69 16.55
N GLY A 88 -3.59 -16.73 16.57
CA GLY A 88 -3.27 -18.02 15.94
C GLY A 88 -3.10 -17.89 14.43
N LEU A 89 -4.00 -17.15 13.77
CA LEU A 89 -3.95 -16.88 12.33
C LEU A 89 -2.69 -16.07 11.98
N LEU A 90 -2.33 -15.07 12.78
CA LEU A 90 -1.12 -14.28 12.58
C LEU A 90 0.15 -15.15 12.64
N ILE A 91 0.24 -16.02 13.65
CA ILE A 91 1.36 -16.96 13.79
C ILE A 91 1.44 -17.90 12.57
N ASP A 92 0.32 -18.41 12.11
CA ASP A 92 0.28 -19.31 10.96
C ASP A 92 0.64 -18.58 9.66
N ASN A 93 0.19 -17.34 9.48
CA ASN A 93 0.57 -16.51 8.34
C ASN A 93 2.06 -16.18 8.33
N LEU A 94 2.68 -15.88 9.48
CA LEU A 94 4.13 -15.68 9.57
C LEU A 94 4.91 -16.96 9.20
N LYS A 95 4.42 -18.14 9.59
CA LYS A 95 5.01 -19.43 9.19
C LYS A 95 4.87 -19.64 7.67
N ILE A 96 3.69 -19.38 7.11
CA ILE A 96 3.46 -19.43 5.66
C ILE A 96 4.42 -18.47 4.92
N CYS A 97 4.58 -17.25 5.42
CA CYS A 97 5.55 -16.29 4.85
C CYS A 97 6.97 -16.87 4.82
N LYS A 98 7.43 -17.46 5.95
CA LYS A 98 8.73 -18.13 6.01
C LYS A 98 8.84 -19.27 4.98
N GLU A 99 7.84 -20.14 4.91
CA GLU A 99 7.82 -21.33 4.06
C GLU A 99 7.84 -20.96 2.57
N ILE A 100 7.13 -19.88 2.18
CA ILE A 100 7.09 -19.41 0.78
C ILE A 100 8.28 -18.51 0.41
N GLY A 101 9.10 -18.11 1.39
CA GLY A 101 10.25 -17.24 1.18
C GLY A 101 9.93 -15.74 1.21
N ALA A 102 8.75 -15.36 1.70
CA ALA A 102 8.42 -13.95 1.90
C ALA A 102 9.24 -13.36 3.06
N ALA A 103 9.89 -12.23 2.81
CA ALA A 103 10.75 -11.55 3.78
C ALA A 103 10.01 -10.51 4.64
N CYS A 104 8.78 -10.14 4.25
CA CYS A 104 8.00 -9.12 4.92
C CYS A 104 6.54 -9.55 5.03
N HIS A 105 5.91 -9.26 6.19
CA HIS A 105 4.47 -9.42 6.38
C HIS A 105 3.84 -8.10 6.79
N ASN A 106 2.87 -7.66 5.98
CA ASN A 106 2.13 -6.42 6.21
C ASN A 106 0.88 -6.72 7.05
N ILE A 107 0.72 -5.98 8.13
CA ILE A 107 -0.25 -6.26 9.19
C ILE A 107 -1.23 -5.09 9.26
N MET A 108 -2.50 -5.42 9.04
CA MET A 108 -3.61 -4.49 9.20
C MET A 108 -4.40 -4.89 10.46
N THR A 109 -4.24 -4.12 11.53
CA THR A 109 -4.89 -4.40 12.81
C THR A 109 -6.11 -3.53 13.00
N PHE A 110 -7.28 -4.15 13.21
CA PHE A 110 -8.53 -3.43 13.47
C PHE A 110 -8.44 -2.54 14.71
N THR A 111 -9.22 -1.45 14.71
CA THR A 111 -9.29 -0.47 15.83
C THR A 111 -9.82 -1.09 17.11
N HIS A 112 -10.65 -2.14 17.01
CA HIS A 112 -11.33 -2.74 18.16
C HIS A 112 -10.83 -4.16 18.43
N HIS A 113 -10.63 -4.45 19.72
CA HIS A 113 -10.40 -5.80 20.22
C HIS A 113 -11.65 -6.69 20.00
N GLN A 114 -11.53 -8.02 20.12
CA GLN A 114 -12.66 -8.94 19.91
C GLN A 114 -13.84 -8.71 20.87
N ASP A 115 -13.60 -8.20 22.07
CA ASP A 115 -14.65 -7.89 23.04
C ASP A 115 -15.33 -6.52 22.83
N GLY A 116 -14.91 -5.79 21.79
CA GLY A 116 -15.51 -4.54 21.33
C GLY A 116 -14.90 -3.26 21.89
N HIS A 117 -13.94 -3.30 22.83
CA HIS A 117 -13.28 -2.07 23.26
C HIS A 117 -12.32 -1.53 22.19
N VAL A 118 -12.11 -0.22 22.17
CA VAL A 118 -11.10 0.43 21.32
C VAL A 118 -9.71 0.12 21.88
N LEU A 119 -8.80 -0.34 21.03
CA LEU A 119 -7.43 -0.65 21.44
C LEU A 119 -6.73 0.57 22.03
N THR A 120 -6.11 0.39 23.19
CA THR A 120 -5.23 1.39 23.80
C THR A 120 -3.88 1.44 23.10
N ASP A 121 -3.13 2.53 23.28
CA ASP A 121 -1.76 2.64 22.74
C ASP A 121 -0.84 1.54 23.28
N GLY A 122 -1.01 1.18 24.58
CA GLY A 122 -0.24 0.10 25.20
C GLY A 122 -0.48 -1.25 24.52
N GLU A 123 -1.73 -1.61 24.26
CA GLU A 123 -2.08 -2.86 23.59
C GLU A 123 -1.53 -2.92 22.15
N ILE A 124 -1.56 -1.80 21.41
CA ILE A 124 -0.98 -1.73 20.06
C ILE A 124 0.54 -1.89 20.10
N VAL A 125 1.20 -1.23 21.05
CA VAL A 125 2.66 -1.35 21.24
C VAL A 125 3.04 -2.78 21.60
N ASP A 126 2.35 -3.39 22.59
CA ASP A 126 2.63 -4.76 23.01
C ASP A 126 2.39 -5.77 21.87
N HIS A 127 1.31 -5.56 21.10
CA HIS A 127 1.05 -6.34 19.89
C HIS A 127 2.18 -6.21 18.86
N TYR A 128 2.62 -4.97 18.57
CA TYR A 128 3.72 -4.74 17.65
C TYR A 128 5.00 -5.46 18.09
N LEU A 129 5.37 -5.35 19.37
CA LEU A 129 6.60 -5.96 19.92
C LEU A 129 6.54 -7.49 19.84
N GLN A 130 5.39 -8.10 20.20
CA GLN A 130 5.20 -9.55 20.09
C GLN A 130 5.33 -10.04 18.65
N VAL A 131 4.70 -9.33 17.72
CA VAL A 131 4.75 -9.69 16.29
C VAL A 131 6.14 -9.47 15.72
N TYR A 132 6.84 -8.41 16.16
CA TYR A 132 8.22 -8.15 15.76
C TYR A 132 9.14 -9.27 16.19
N ASP A 133 9.08 -9.68 17.46
CA ASP A 133 9.92 -10.77 17.99
C ASP A 133 9.66 -12.08 17.24
N LEU A 134 8.39 -12.44 17.04
CA LEU A 134 8.00 -13.65 16.31
C LEU A 134 8.46 -13.60 14.84
N GLY A 135 8.18 -12.51 14.17
CA GLY A 135 8.52 -12.33 12.76
C GLY A 135 10.03 -12.38 12.55
N MET A 136 10.80 -11.66 13.36
CA MET A 136 12.26 -11.67 13.28
C MET A 136 12.85 -13.04 13.56
N ALA A 137 12.31 -13.81 14.51
CA ALA A 137 12.73 -15.18 14.77
C ALA A 137 12.46 -16.13 13.59
N LEU A 138 11.46 -15.82 12.77
CA LEU A 138 11.14 -16.56 11.54
C LEU A 138 11.88 -16.05 10.30
N GLY A 139 12.54 -14.90 10.38
CA GLY A 139 13.14 -14.22 9.22
C GLY A 139 12.10 -13.46 8.37
N VAL A 140 10.94 -13.16 8.93
CA VAL A 140 9.82 -12.43 8.28
C VAL A 140 9.61 -11.12 9.03
N GLU A 141 9.99 -10.02 8.43
CA GLU A 141 9.93 -8.71 9.05
C GLU A 141 8.50 -8.15 9.03
N PRO A 142 7.87 -7.83 10.17
CA PRO A 142 6.55 -7.25 10.20
C PRO A 142 6.57 -5.75 9.86
N SER A 143 5.49 -5.28 9.25
CA SER A 143 5.23 -3.86 8.97
C SER A 143 3.75 -3.57 9.20
N PHE A 144 3.41 -2.45 9.86
CA PHE A 144 2.01 -2.06 10.06
C PHE A 144 1.57 -1.10 8.96
N GLU A 145 0.41 -1.40 8.36
CA GLU A 145 -0.10 -0.64 7.23
C GLU A 145 -1.00 0.52 7.64
N LEU A 146 -0.79 1.66 6.98
CA LEU A 146 -1.76 2.75 6.94
C LEU A 146 -2.98 2.29 6.14
N HIS A 147 -4.10 2.08 6.83
CA HIS A 147 -5.30 1.56 6.20
C HIS A 147 -6.58 2.10 6.86
N VAL A 148 -7.62 2.35 6.05
CA VAL A 148 -8.96 2.70 6.56
C VAL A 148 -9.54 1.58 7.40
N ASN A 149 -10.33 1.93 8.41
CA ASN A 149 -10.93 1.02 9.39
C ASN A 149 -9.93 0.32 10.33
N MET A 150 -8.64 0.63 10.23
CA MET A 150 -7.59 0.15 11.13
C MET A 150 -7.20 1.24 12.11
N TRP A 151 -6.52 0.87 13.21
CA TRP A 151 -6.06 1.86 14.18
C TRP A 151 -5.14 2.93 13.55
N THR A 152 -4.46 2.58 12.45
CA THR A 152 -3.58 3.49 11.68
C THR A 152 -4.34 4.58 10.91
N GLU A 153 -5.66 4.49 10.79
CA GLU A 153 -6.50 5.59 10.27
C GLU A 153 -6.54 6.79 11.23
N GLU A 154 -6.21 6.59 12.51
CA GLU A 154 -5.97 7.66 13.47
C GLU A 154 -4.55 8.23 13.28
N PHE A 155 -4.37 9.04 12.24
CA PHE A 155 -3.06 9.45 11.69
C PHE A 155 -2.05 9.96 12.72
N LEU A 156 -2.48 10.78 13.68
CA LEU A 156 -1.60 11.31 14.72
C LEU A 156 -1.12 10.23 15.69
N ARG A 157 -1.92 9.18 15.85
CA ARG A 157 -1.60 8.05 16.73
C ARG A 157 -0.43 7.22 16.21
N VAL A 158 -0.25 7.18 14.88
CA VAL A 158 0.90 6.49 14.26
C VAL A 158 2.23 7.03 14.79
N ALA A 159 2.36 8.35 14.92
CA ALA A 159 3.57 8.98 15.44
C ALA A 159 3.79 8.64 16.93
N THR A 160 2.74 8.64 17.73
CA THR A 160 2.77 8.28 19.15
C THR A 160 3.24 6.83 19.33
N ILE A 161 2.59 5.89 18.64
CA ILE A 161 2.92 4.45 18.70
C ILE A 161 4.36 4.21 18.23
N ALA A 162 4.75 4.81 17.12
CA ALA A 162 6.14 4.69 16.61
C ALA A 162 7.16 5.20 17.63
N GLY A 163 6.88 6.30 18.34
CA GLY A 163 7.70 6.81 19.42
C GLY A 163 7.84 5.80 20.57
N MET A 164 6.72 5.29 21.06
CA MET A 164 6.69 4.31 22.17
C MET A 164 7.43 3.01 21.83
N VAL A 165 7.33 2.52 20.59
CA VAL A 165 8.08 1.33 20.12
C VAL A 165 9.59 1.64 20.06
N LYS A 166 9.97 2.81 19.53
CA LYS A 166 11.38 3.23 19.45
C LYS A 166 12.02 3.40 20.84
N GLU A 167 11.27 3.86 21.84
CA GLU A 167 11.72 3.93 23.26
C GLU A 167 12.04 2.55 23.84
N ARG A 168 11.47 1.47 23.30
CA ARG A 168 11.81 0.08 23.65
C ARG A 168 13.04 -0.45 22.89
N GLY A 169 13.70 0.39 22.08
CA GLY A 169 14.88 0.02 21.29
C GLY A 169 14.58 -0.79 20.03
N ILE A 170 13.30 -0.87 19.62
CA ILE A 170 12.85 -1.62 18.45
C ILE A 170 12.48 -0.62 17.32
N PRO A 171 12.88 -0.87 16.05
CA PRO A 171 12.43 -0.04 14.93
C PRO A 171 10.93 -0.23 14.70
N PHE A 172 10.22 0.86 14.45
CA PHE A 172 8.83 0.78 14.00
C PHE A 172 8.82 0.73 12.46
N ASN A 173 8.34 -0.37 11.90
CA ASN A 173 8.21 -0.55 10.47
C ASN A 173 6.79 -0.20 10.03
N PHE A 174 6.69 0.73 9.09
CA PHE A 174 5.42 1.25 8.60
C PHE A 174 5.28 1.03 7.09
N THR A 175 4.13 0.54 6.68
CA THR A 175 3.75 0.43 5.28
C THR A 175 2.88 1.62 4.92
N LEU A 176 3.41 2.49 4.06
CA LEU A 176 2.77 3.72 3.65
C LEU A 176 1.92 3.49 2.40
N ASP A 177 0.64 3.18 2.57
CA ASP A 177 -0.37 3.36 1.52
C ASP A 177 -1.01 4.75 1.65
N TYR A 178 -0.37 5.74 1.04
CA TYR A 178 -0.84 7.12 1.15
C TYR A 178 -2.17 7.36 0.43
N SER A 179 -2.71 6.40 -0.30
CA SER A 179 -4.03 6.50 -0.90
C SER A 179 -5.12 6.68 0.16
N HIS A 180 -4.94 6.04 1.35
CA HIS A 180 -5.85 6.16 2.49
C HIS A 180 -5.88 7.57 3.12
N VAL A 181 -4.95 8.43 2.77
CA VAL A 181 -4.95 9.86 3.09
C VAL A 181 -5.45 10.69 1.91
N ASN A 182 -4.92 10.45 0.72
CA ASN A 182 -5.19 11.27 -0.46
C ASN A 182 -6.67 11.38 -0.82
N PHE A 183 -7.44 10.29 -0.73
CA PHE A 183 -8.86 10.32 -1.08
C PHE A 183 -9.72 11.16 -0.10
N LYS A 184 -9.17 11.45 1.09
CA LYS A 184 -9.82 12.31 2.11
C LYS A 184 -9.61 13.80 1.86
N ILE A 185 -8.66 14.18 1.00
CA ILE A 185 -8.39 15.57 0.66
C ILE A 185 -9.66 16.19 0.05
N ASN A 186 -10.14 17.29 0.63
CA ASN A 186 -11.39 17.96 0.24
C ASN A 186 -12.64 17.05 0.27
N GLN A 187 -12.66 16.04 1.14
CA GLN A 187 -13.77 15.09 1.31
C GLN A 187 -14.34 15.18 2.74
N PRO A 188 -15.27 16.13 3.03
CA PRO A 188 -15.75 16.37 4.39
C PRO A 188 -16.34 15.15 5.08
N ALA A 189 -17.06 14.28 4.35
CA ALA A 189 -17.63 13.06 4.90
C ALA A 189 -16.57 12.09 5.41
N GLU A 190 -15.47 11.93 4.67
CA GLU A 190 -14.36 11.08 5.06
C GLU A 190 -13.52 11.69 6.19
N LEU A 191 -13.37 13.02 6.21
CA LEU A 191 -12.71 13.73 7.32
C LEU A 191 -13.49 13.60 8.62
N ALA A 192 -14.82 13.70 8.56
CA ALA A 192 -15.70 13.51 9.71
C ALA A 192 -15.67 12.05 10.21
N LEU A 193 -15.71 11.07 9.28
CA LEU A 193 -15.65 9.64 9.60
C LEU A 193 -14.34 9.26 10.33
N SER A 194 -13.21 9.84 9.90
CA SER A 194 -11.91 9.61 10.54
C SER A 194 -11.65 10.50 11.76
N GLY A 195 -12.58 11.39 12.12
CA GLY A 195 -12.43 12.29 13.28
C GLY A 195 -11.34 13.36 13.12
N VAL A 196 -10.88 13.65 11.90
CA VAL A 196 -9.76 14.57 11.64
C VAL A 196 -10.19 15.92 11.03
N GLN A 197 -11.49 16.12 10.81
CA GLN A 197 -11.99 17.30 10.11
C GLN A 197 -11.52 18.62 10.75
N GLU A 198 -11.69 18.77 12.06
CA GLU A 198 -11.30 19.98 12.77
C GLU A 198 -9.79 20.26 12.70
N LEU A 199 -8.97 19.20 12.78
CA LEU A 199 -7.51 19.31 12.66
C LEU A 199 -7.08 19.80 11.28
N VAL A 200 -7.74 19.32 10.23
CA VAL A 200 -7.49 19.74 8.84
C VAL A 200 -7.95 21.18 8.62
N GLU A 201 -9.15 21.56 9.08
CA GLU A 201 -9.68 22.92 8.95
C GLU A 201 -8.82 23.95 9.70
N GLN A 202 -8.20 23.56 10.82
CA GLN A 202 -7.27 24.40 11.57
C GLN A 202 -5.84 24.41 10.99
N GLY A 203 -5.57 23.67 9.93
CA GLY A 203 -4.21 23.53 9.35
C GLY A 203 -3.22 22.80 10.24
N ARG A 204 -3.70 22.06 11.25
CA ARG A 204 -2.89 21.25 12.18
C ARG A 204 -2.56 19.86 11.64
N LEU A 205 -3.31 19.42 10.66
CA LEU A 205 -3.11 18.18 9.93
C LEU A 205 -3.16 18.46 8.44
N ILE A 206 -2.05 18.23 7.75
CA ILE A 206 -1.89 18.52 6.33
C ILE A 206 -1.89 17.20 5.57
N LEU A 207 -2.92 16.99 4.74
CA LEU A 207 -3.11 15.75 4.00
C LEU A 207 -2.48 15.77 2.61
N ASP A 208 -2.49 16.96 1.97
CA ASP A 208 -1.97 17.10 0.60
C ASP A 208 -0.45 16.92 0.59
N PRO A 209 0.09 15.92 -0.14
CA PRO A 209 1.52 15.68 -0.18
C PRO A 209 2.31 16.79 -0.89
N PHE A 210 1.66 17.73 -1.59
CA PHE A 210 2.32 18.91 -2.14
C PHE A 210 2.63 19.96 -1.07
N GLU A 211 1.85 19.98 0.00
CA GLU A 211 2.02 20.99 1.03
C GLU A 211 3.17 20.63 1.99
N PRO A 212 4.00 21.62 2.39
CA PRO A 212 5.03 21.42 3.41
C PRO A 212 4.43 20.97 4.74
N GLY A 213 5.09 20.05 5.42
CA GLY A 213 4.62 19.51 6.70
C GLY A 213 3.50 18.49 6.56
N SER A 214 3.23 18.00 5.36
CA SER A 214 2.23 16.94 5.13
C SER A 214 2.53 15.68 5.94
N LEU A 215 1.50 14.87 6.22
CA LEU A 215 1.65 13.57 6.88
C LEU A 215 2.69 12.69 6.18
N CYS A 216 2.77 12.74 4.85
CA CYS A 216 3.77 12.02 4.09
C CYS A 216 5.19 12.41 4.53
N GLU A 217 5.48 13.71 4.61
CA GLU A 217 6.78 14.22 5.07
C GLU A 217 7.04 13.87 6.54
N GLN A 218 6.04 14.02 7.41
CA GLN A 218 6.18 13.69 8.83
C GLN A 218 6.62 12.24 9.03
N TRP A 219 5.96 11.27 8.39
CA TRP A 219 6.30 9.85 8.53
C TRP A 219 7.63 9.48 7.86
N LEU A 220 7.99 10.13 6.75
CA LEU A 220 9.32 9.98 6.14
C LEU A 220 10.41 10.49 7.10
N ASN A 221 10.24 11.68 7.69
CA ASN A 221 11.19 12.28 8.63
C ASN A 221 11.34 11.47 9.93
N MET A 222 10.31 10.73 10.32
CA MET A 222 10.41 9.77 11.42
C MET A 222 11.25 8.53 11.08
N ASN A 223 11.62 8.36 9.81
CA ASN A 223 12.39 7.23 9.30
C ASN A 223 11.73 5.87 9.61
N ILE A 224 10.41 5.77 9.39
CA ILE A 224 9.62 4.56 9.67
C ILE A 224 9.13 3.86 8.41
N VAL A 225 9.11 4.54 7.26
CA VAL A 225 8.53 4.02 6.00
C VAL A 225 9.44 2.98 5.38
N LYS A 226 9.14 1.72 5.64
CA LYS A 226 9.90 0.58 5.14
C LYS A 226 9.36 -0.02 3.86
N TRP A 227 8.07 0.08 3.70
CA TRP A 227 7.33 -0.35 2.55
C TRP A 227 6.36 0.75 2.14
N THR A 228 6.14 0.94 0.86
CA THR A 228 5.09 1.83 0.37
C THR A 228 4.26 1.13 -0.68
N GLN A 229 2.98 1.45 -0.71
CA GLN A 229 2.06 0.94 -1.73
C GLN A 229 1.61 2.09 -2.62
N LEU A 230 1.49 1.83 -3.91
CA LEU A 230 0.87 2.75 -4.86
C LEU A 230 -0.46 2.19 -5.32
N ARG A 231 -1.51 2.71 -4.73
CA ARG A 231 -2.85 2.73 -5.28
C ARG A 231 -3.17 4.16 -5.67
N THR A 232 -3.53 4.39 -6.93
CA THR A 232 -3.91 5.72 -7.37
C THR A 232 -5.34 6.03 -6.93
N VAL A 233 -5.51 7.19 -6.32
CA VAL A 233 -6.78 7.76 -5.88
C VAL A 233 -6.83 9.23 -6.28
N ALA A 234 -8.00 9.83 -6.23
CA ALA A 234 -8.17 11.25 -6.47
C ALA A 234 -8.61 11.97 -5.19
N PRO A 235 -8.19 13.20 -4.94
CA PRO A 235 -8.81 14.05 -3.92
C PRO A 235 -10.32 14.13 -4.14
N ASN A 236 -11.07 14.18 -3.04
CA ASN A 236 -12.53 14.18 -3.09
C ASN A 236 -13.09 13.04 -3.96
N GLN A 237 -12.53 11.85 -3.77
CA GLN A 237 -12.80 10.67 -4.58
C GLN A 237 -14.30 10.38 -4.66
N PRO A 238 -14.88 10.22 -5.85
CA PRO A 238 -16.24 9.73 -5.98
C PRO A 238 -16.36 8.30 -5.49
N ALA A 239 -17.47 7.97 -4.82
CA ALA A 239 -17.76 6.62 -4.41
C ALA A 239 -17.76 5.66 -5.61
N ASN A 240 -17.53 4.38 -5.35
CA ASN A 240 -17.62 3.35 -6.39
C ASN A 240 -19.07 3.13 -6.80
N LEU A 241 -19.51 3.78 -7.85
CA LEU A 241 -20.89 3.72 -8.33
C LEU A 241 -21.28 2.35 -8.95
N TRP A 242 -20.34 1.44 -9.11
CA TRP A 242 -20.58 0.11 -9.67
C TRP A 242 -20.77 -0.98 -8.62
N HIS A 243 -20.53 -0.65 -7.37
CA HIS A 243 -20.78 -1.57 -6.25
C HIS A 243 -21.66 -0.91 -5.19
N ARG A 244 -22.64 -1.66 -4.69
CA ARG A 244 -23.45 -1.27 -3.54
C ARG A 244 -23.28 -2.28 -2.43
N ASN A 245 -23.16 -1.76 -1.22
CA ASN A 245 -23.20 -2.55 -0.01
C ASN A 245 -24.61 -3.10 0.25
N GLU A 246 -24.74 -4.03 1.19
CA GLU A 246 -26.02 -4.66 1.54
C GLU A 246 -27.09 -3.64 2.00
N ASP A 247 -26.68 -2.55 2.65
CA ASP A 247 -27.54 -1.45 3.07
C ASP A 247 -27.96 -0.49 1.92
N GLY A 248 -27.51 -0.77 0.71
CA GLY A 248 -27.77 0.04 -0.48
C GLY A 248 -26.87 1.26 -0.66
N SER A 249 -25.97 1.54 0.29
CA SER A 249 -24.95 2.59 0.14
C SER A 249 -23.93 2.23 -0.94
N PHE A 250 -23.24 3.23 -1.47
CA PHE A 250 -22.08 2.98 -2.33
C PHE A 250 -20.87 2.61 -1.48
N ALA A 251 -20.01 1.74 -2.01
CA ALA A 251 -18.69 1.50 -1.45
C ALA A 251 -17.84 2.79 -1.49
N ARG A 252 -16.88 2.91 -0.58
CA ARG A 252 -16.08 4.15 -0.40
C ARG A 252 -15.38 4.58 -1.70
N GLY A 253 -14.89 3.64 -2.53
CA GLY A 253 -14.40 3.94 -3.87
C GLY A 253 -13.10 4.73 -3.87
N ILE A 254 -12.07 4.14 -3.32
CA ILE A 254 -10.75 4.78 -3.12
C ILE A 254 -9.74 4.45 -4.21
N GLN A 255 -10.19 4.02 -5.39
CA GLN A 255 -9.30 3.69 -6.50
C GLN A 255 -9.68 4.50 -7.75
N TYR A 256 -8.70 5.15 -8.36
CA TYR A 256 -8.86 5.99 -9.56
C TYR A 256 -7.91 5.49 -10.64
N PRO A 257 -8.36 5.21 -11.88
CA PRO A 257 -7.52 4.62 -12.91
C PRO A 257 -6.36 5.54 -13.30
N ILE A 258 -5.13 5.00 -13.32
CA ILE A 258 -3.93 5.74 -13.72
C ILE A 258 -3.85 5.94 -15.25
N ILE A 259 -4.33 4.96 -16.02
CA ILE A 259 -4.51 5.09 -17.48
C ILE A 259 -5.90 5.68 -17.73
N LYS A 260 -5.98 6.63 -18.63
CA LYS A 260 -7.27 7.19 -19.06
C LYS A 260 -8.18 6.08 -19.58
N PRO A 261 -9.33 5.84 -18.93
CA PRO A 261 -10.27 4.83 -19.39
C PRO A 261 -10.94 5.21 -20.71
N GLN A 262 -11.35 4.22 -21.48
CA GLN A 262 -12.20 4.43 -22.65
C GLN A 262 -13.65 4.74 -22.21
N THR A 263 -14.47 5.16 -23.18
CA THR A 263 -15.89 5.44 -22.94
C THR A 263 -16.59 4.20 -22.38
N GLY A 264 -17.22 4.35 -21.21
CA GLY A 264 -17.95 3.30 -20.52
C GLY A 264 -17.11 2.41 -19.58
N GLU A 265 -15.81 2.55 -19.56
CA GLU A 265 -14.92 1.80 -18.63
C GLU A 265 -14.85 2.41 -17.23
N TRP A 266 -15.21 3.69 -17.09
CA TRP A 266 -15.25 4.41 -15.81
C TRP A 266 -16.53 5.22 -15.68
N HIS A 267 -17.04 5.36 -14.47
CA HIS A 267 -18.34 5.97 -14.20
C HIS A 267 -18.30 7.50 -14.03
N SER A 268 -17.12 8.09 -13.91
CA SER A 268 -16.95 9.52 -13.63
C SER A 268 -16.03 10.18 -14.65
N PRO A 269 -16.07 11.51 -14.80
CA PRO A 269 -15.07 12.20 -15.61
C PRO A 269 -13.66 11.89 -15.13
N TRP A 270 -12.76 11.61 -16.07
CA TRP A 270 -11.37 11.31 -15.76
C TRP A 270 -10.48 12.51 -16.08
N ASN A 271 -9.63 12.88 -15.12
CA ASN A 271 -8.69 14.00 -15.25
C ASN A 271 -7.32 13.58 -14.74
N ALA A 272 -6.31 13.68 -15.58
CA ALA A 272 -4.95 13.26 -15.24
C ALA A 272 -4.37 13.98 -14.01
N TYR A 273 -4.69 15.26 -13.81
CA TYR A 273 -4.17 16.05 -12.68
C TYR A 273 -4.67 15.56 -11.32
N LEU A 274 -5.80 14.86 -11.26
CA LEU A 274 -6.31 14.27 -10.01
C LEU A 274 -5.42 13.13 -9.49
N LEU A 275 -4.56 12.60 -10.34
CA LEU A 275 -3.58 11.57 -9.97
C LEU A 275 -2.31 12.16 -9.31
N GLU A 276 -2.10 13.47 -9.43
CA GLU A 276 -0.82 14.08 -9.02
C GLU A 276 -0.55 13.96 -7.50
N PRO A 277 -1.52 14.07 -6.58
CA PRO A 277 -1.25 13.80 -5.16
C PRO A 277 -0.75 12.37 -4.89
N SER A 278 -1.35 11.34 -5.54
CA SER A 278 -0.86 9.96 -5.42
C SER A 278 0.56 9.79 -5.97
N LYS A 279 0.85 10.44 -7.08
CA LYS A 279 2.19 10.42 -7.70
C LYS A 279 3.21 11.20 -6.87
N GLU A 280 2.81 12.35 -6.28
CA GLU A 280 3.70 13.15 -5.45
C GLU A 280 4.09 12.44 -4.16
N ALA A 281 3.18 11.72 -3.52
CA ALA A 281 3.52 10.89 -2.37
C ALA A 281 4.66 9.90 -2.71
N ILE A 282 4.59 9.23 -3.85
CA ILE A 282 5.67 8.34 -4.32
C ILE A 282 6.95 9.12 -4.63
N ARG A 283 6.87 10.28 -5.31
CA ARG A 283 8.06 11.10 -5.59
C ARG A 283 8.75 11.54 -4.29
N LYS A 284 7.99 11.89 -3.25
CA LYS A 284 8.55 12.24 -1.93
C LYS A 284 9.25 11.03 -1.29
N VAL A 285 8.65 9.86 -1.32
CA VAL A 285 9.30 8.62 -0.83
C VAL A 285 10.62 8.37 -1.55
N LEU A 286 10.66 8.48 -2.88
CA LEU A 286 11.86 8.25 -3.68
C LEU A 286 12.94 9.32 -3.44
N ARG A 287 12.56 10.60 -3.35
CA ARG A 287 13.49 11.71 -3.03
C ARG A 287 14.07 11.54 -1.63
N TYR A 288 13.23 11.23 -0.64
CA TYR A 288 13.69 10.94 0.71
C TYR A 288 14.71 9.80 0.71
N HIS A 289 14.38 8.69 0.05
CA HIS A 289 15.24 7.51 0.02
C HIS A 289 16.62 7.76 -0.61
N ILE A 290 16.73 8.55 -1.68
CA ILE A 290 18.02 8.84 -2.33
C ILE A 290 18.84 9.87 -1.55
N THR A 291 18.20 10.74 -0.77
CA THR A 291 18.89 11.80 -0.01
C THR A 291 19.20 11.41 1.44
N HIS A 292 18.62 10.32 1.94
CA HIS A 292 18.79 9.82 3.31
C HIS A 292 19.28 8.37 3.28
N PRO A 293 20.60 8.14 3.42
CA PRO A 293 21.18 6.79 3.36
C PRO A 293 20.63 5.82 4.42
N GLU A 294 20.09 6.35 5.52
CA GLU A 294 19.47 5.61 6.61
C GLU A 294 18.01 5.21 6.32
N SER A 295 17.43 5.65 5.20
CA SER A 295 16.05 5.34 4.84
C SER A 295 15.81 3.83 4.83
N PRO A 296 14.79 3.33 5.57
CA PRO A 296 14.53 1.90 5.69
C PRO A 296 13.78 1.31 4.49
N LEU A 297 13.45 2.08 3.46
CA LEU A 297 12.66 1.64 2.30
C LEU A 297 13.27 0.40 1.62
N LYS A 298 12.51 -0.69 1.56
CA LYS A 298 12.92 -1.94 0.89
C LYS A 298 11.97 -2.37 -0.23
N TYR A 299 10.68 -2.04 -0.09
CA TYR A 299 9.63 -2.55 -0.98
C TYR A 299 8.72 -1.42 -1.45
N ILE A 300 8.32 -1.49 -2.71
CA ILE A 300 7.19 -0.74 -3.26
C ILE A 300 6.28 -1.74 -3.95
N THR A 301 4.97 -1.68 -3.68
CA THR A 301 3.98 -2.56 -4.32
C THR A 301 2.92 -1.73 -5.04
N THR A 302 2.54 -2.13 -6.24
CA THR A 302 1.33 -1.58 -6.87
C THR A 302 0.11 -2.31 -6.35
N GLU A 303 -0.93 -1.56 -5.98
CA GLU A 303 -2.08 -2.09 -5.28
C GLU A 303 -3.43 -1.62 -5.83
N MET A 304 -3.56 -1.58 -7.15
CA MET A 304 -4.88 -1.49 -7.77
C MET A 304 -5.54 -2.87 -7.67
N ILE A 305 -6.64 -3.01 -6.87
CA ILE A 305 -7.20 -4.31 -6.49
C ILE A 305 -8.71 -4.40 -6.73
N ASN A 306 -9.27 -5.60 -6.58
CA ASN A 306 -10.62 -5.96 -6.99
C ASN A 306 -11.68 -5.90 -5.88
N LEU A 307 -11.40 -5.26 -4.73
CA LEU A 307 -12.36 -5.24 -3.62
C LEU A 307 -13.43 -4.15 -3.79
N PRO A 308 -14.54 -4.21 -3.02
CA PRO A 308 -15.66 -3.26 -3.11
C PRO A 308 -15.27 -1.79 -2.99
N ASP A 309 -14.48 -1.46 -1.96
CA ASP A 309 -14.01 -0.09 -1.71
C ASP A 309 -12.91 0.38 -2.68
N TYR A 310 -12.61 -0.42 -3.70
CA TYR A 310 -11.53 -0.15 -4.64
C TYR A 310 -12.04 -0.15 -6.09
N GLY A 311 -11.81 -1.23 -6.82
CA GLY A 311 -12.12 -1.29 -8.25
C GLY A 311 -13.26 -2.22 -8.63
N LEU A 312 -13.93 -2.89 -7.69
CA LEU A 312 -14.96 -3.89 -8.01
C LEU A 312 -16.04 -3.31 -8.93
N GLY A 313 -16.34 -4.01 -10.01
CA GLY A 313 -17.32 -3.63 -11.01
C GLY A 313 -16.82 -2.64 -12.07
N ALA A 314 -15.65 -2.04 -11.90
CA ALA A 314 -15.03 -1.20 -12.94
C ALA A 314 -14.66 -2.03 -14.16
N LYS A 315 -14.58 -1.37 -15.33
CA LYS A 315 -14.48 -2.04 -16.64
C LYS A 315 -13.17 -1.75 -17.36
N TYR A 316 -12.26 -0.97 -16.76
CA TYR A 316 -10.89 -0.82 -17.25
C TYR A 316 -10.08 -2.08 -16.90
N ASP A 317 -9.00 -2.36 -17.65
CA ASP A 317 -8.12 -3.49 -17.36
C ASP A 317 -7.34 -3.25 -16.08
N LEU A 318 -7.66 -4.01 -15.03
CA LEU A 318 -7.08 -3.83 -13.70
C LEU A 318 -5.57 -4.10 -13.67
N PHE A 319 -5.12 -5.15 -14.37
CA PHE A 319 -3.71 -5.48 -14.41
C PHE A 319 -2.88 -4.42 -15.15
N GLU A 320 -3.41 -3.88 -16.25
CA GLU A 320 -2.74 -2.79 -16.98
C GLU A 320 -2.59 -1.52 -16.12
N GLN A 321 -3.53 -1.24 -15.19
CA GLN A 321 -3.36 -0.15 -14.23
C GLN A 321 -2.15 -0.39 -13.33
N ASN A 322 -1.97 -1.62 -12.81
CA ASN A 322 -0.80 -1.98 -11.99
C ASN A 322 0.51 -1.88 -12.79
N VAL A 323 0.51 -2.36 -14.04
CA VAL A 323 1.68 -2.24 -14.92
C VAL A 323 2.02 -0.77 -15.19
N ALA A 324 1.03 0.09 -15.43
CA ALA A 324 1.24 1.52 -15.63
C ALA A 324 1.76 2.22 -14.35
N ALA A 325 1.24 1.84 -13.18
CA ALA A 325 1.73 2.33 -11.90
C ALA A 325 3.20 1.93 -11.67
N ALA A 326 3.57 0.69 -12.00
CA ALA A 326 4.94 0.22 -11.91
C ALA A 326 5.88 0.99 -12.86
N ARG A 327 5.45 1.23 -14.10
CA ARG A 327 6.21 2.05 -15.07
C ARG A 327 6.38 3.48 -14.58
N PHE A 328 5.36 4.05 -13.96
CA PHE A 328 5.47 5.38 -13.35
C PHE A 328 6.52 5.39 -12.22
N ILE A 329 6.52 4.41 -11.31
CA ILE A 329 7.49 4.32 -10.22
C ILE A 329 8.92 4.25 -10.78
N ARG A 330 9.16 3.40 -11.81
CA ARG A 330 10.47 3.29 -12.46
C ARG A 330 10.92 4.59 -13.09
N ALA A 331 10.03 5.26 -13.84
CA ALA A 331 10.34 6.56 -14.46
C ALA A 331 10.60 7.65 -13.41
N ALA A 332 9.82 7.70 -12.33
CA ALA A 332 10.03 8.63 -11.23
C ALA A 332 11.35 8.38 -10.50
N TRP A 333 11.78 7.12 -10.37
CA TRP A 333 13.10 6.81 -9.84
C TRP A 333 14.22 7.30 -10.75
N ASP A 334 14.15 7.03 -12.06
CA ASP A 334 15.16 7.49 -13.03
C ASP A 334 15.28 9.01 -13.03
N GLU A 335 14.16 9.73 -12.97
CA GLU A 335 14.12 11.20 -12.82
C GLU A 335 14.77 11.64 -11.50
N THR A 336 14.42 10.99 -10.38
CA THR A 336 14.97 11.29 -9.05
C THR A 336 16.50 11.11 -9.03
N VAL A 337 17.01 10.04 -9.63
CA VAL A 337 18.45 9.79 -9.78
C VAL A 337 19.12 10.87 -10.62
N ALA A 338 18.49 11.30 -11.73
CA ALA A 338 19.03 12.34 -12.60
C ALA A 338 19.12 13.69 -11.87
N LEU A 339 18.05 14.07 -11.15
CA LEU A 339 18.00 15.29 -10.35
C LEU A 339 19.03 15.26 -9.21
N HIS A 340 19.18 14.13 -8.52
CA HIS A 340 20.19 13.97 -7.46
C HIS A 340 21.61 14.14 -8.01
N LYS A 341 21.94 13.47 -9.11
CA LYS A 341 23.24 13.59 -9.76
C LYS A 341 23.54 15.00 -10.25
N ALA A 342 22.53 15.75 -10.64
CA ALA A 342 22.65 17.15 -11.07
C ALA A 342 22.75 18.15 -9.88
N GLY A 343 22.65 17.66 -8.62
CA GLY A 343 22.62 18.52 -7.43
C GLY A 343 21.35 19.36 -7.29
N LEU A 344 20.27 18.96 -7.98
CA LEU A 344 18.98 19.68 -7.98
C LEU A 344 18.02 19.16 -6.89
N LEU A 345 18.29 18.01 -6.30
CA LEU A 345 17.64 17.58 -5.07
C LEU A 345 18.46 18.16 -3.91
N VAL A 346 18.10 19.33 -3.45
CA VAL A 346 18.58 19.83 -2.16
C VAL A 346 17.91 18.94 -1.11
N GLY A 347 18.70 18.36 -0.23
CA GLY A 347 18.15 17.71 0.96
C GLY A 347 17.23 18.74 1.59
N SER A 348 15.93 18.49 1.57
CA SER A 348 14.98 19.30 2.28
C SER A 348 15.37 19.17 3.76
N GLY A 349 16.18 20.15 4.24
CA GLY A 349 16.21 20.45 5.65
C GLY A 349 14.81 20.92 5.97
N ILE A 350 13.98 19.98 6.35
CA ILE A 350 12.65 20.21 6.88
C ILE A 350 12.82 20.47 8.37
#